data_169b4d40f58d2725d478a566b29a410c
#
_entry.id   169b4d40f58d2725d478a566b29a410c
#
_cell.length_a   1.000
_cell.length_b   1.000
_cell.length_c   1.000
_cell.angle_alpha   90.00
_cell.angle_beta   90.00
_cell.angle_gamma   90.00
#
_symmetry.space_group_name_H-M   'P 1'
#
loop_
_entity.id
_entity.type
_entity.pdbx_description
1 polymer ?
#
loop_
_entity_poly.entity_id
_entity_poly.type
_entity_poly.pdbx_seq_one_letter_code
_entity_poly.pdbx_strand_id
1 'polypeptide(L)'
;MRTNVLPRNARKHETHETRFFRVFRVFVVFVALAGRVHAAADAPDISVTPISRDGQVVVSFEMTDAFTPEVSDAIQSGLPTTFSYDVELRRNGLLERTVASVTISATVRFDNLTRRYQMSRMVDGRLEDARPTEDQAAVRVWMTRFERLPLSATAALETNGEYSVRVRAHTRPHNAWFFWPWSGTALGQAKFTFIQ
;
A
#
# COMPACT_ATOMS: atom_id res chain seq x y z
N MET A 1 -11.85 35.84 90.28
CA MET A 1 -11.09 34.92 89.46
C MET A 1 -11.98 34.41 88.32
N ARG A 2 -11.82 34.95 87.15
CA ARG A 2 -12.55 34.51 85.96
C ARG A 2 -11.58 34.26 84.86
N THR A 3 -11.42 33.02 84.46
CA THR A 3 -10.65 32.56 83.35
C THR A 3 -11.48 32.55 82.09
N ASN A 4 -11.13 33.43 81.15
CA ASN A 4 -11.70 33.50 79.84
C ASN A 4 -11.03 32.51 78.96
N VAL A 5 -11.76 31.58 78.35
CA VAL A 5 -11.32 30.67 77.34
C VAL A 5 -11.81 31.15 75.96
N LEU A 6 -10.95 31.54 75.09
CA LEU A 6 -11.27 31.93 73.72
C LEU A 6 -11.49 30.68 72.82
N PRO A 7 -12.39 30.74 71.86
CA PRO A 7 -12.65 29.63 70.97
C PRO A 7 -11.65 29.55 69.82
N ARG A 8 -11.30 28.35 69.50
CA ARG A 8 -10.34 27.91 68.53
C ARG A 8 -10.92 28.09 67.12
N ASN A 9 -10.23 28.84 66.29
CA ASN A 9 -10.52 29.08 64.89
C ASN A 9 -10.49 27.77 64.11
N ALA A 10 -11.62 27.39 63.49
CA ALA A 10 -11.71 26.29 62.54
C ALA A 10 -11.20 26.80 61.19
N ARG A 11 -10.09 26.26 60.77
CA ARG A 11 -9.58 26.43 59.40
C ARG A 11 -10.49 25.70 58.42
N LYS A 12 -11.10 26.45 57.52
CA LYS A 12 -11.73 25.91 56.34
C LYS A 12 -10.65 25.32 55.43
N HIS A 13 -10.65 24.00 55.28
CA HIS A 13 -10.07 23.34 54.14
C HIS A 13 -10.94 23.52 52.92
N GLU A 14 -10.66 24.52 52.10
CA GLU A 14 -11.25 24.62 50.79
C GLU A 14 -10.61 23.59 49.88
N THR A 15 -11.45 22.76 49.34
CA THR A 15 -11.14 21.64 48.48
C THR A 15 -10.61 22.12 47.11
N HIS A 16 -9.33 21.94 46.86
CA HIS A 16 -8.68 22.09 45.56
C HIS A 16 -9.05 20.99 44.57
N GLU A 17 -9.88 20.03 44.94
CA GLU A 17 -10.15 18.85 44.08
C GLU A 17 -11.15 19.11 42.94
N THR A 18 -12.01 20.13 43.03
CA THR A 18 -13.04 20.36 42.01
C THR A 18 -12.51 21.04 40.72
N ARG A 19 -11.34 21.66 40.75
CA ARG A 19 -10.74 22.30 39.57
C ARG A 19 -9.96 21.30 38.69
N PHE A 20 -9.36 20.28 39.27
CA PHE A 20 -8.62 19.25 38.49
C PHE A 20 -9.58 18.37 37.69
N PHE A 21 -10.76 18.05 38.23
CA PHE A 21 -11.72 17.21 37.50
C PHE A 21 -12.38 17.92 36.31
N ARG A 22 -12.52 19.24 36.35
CA ARG A 22 -13.09 20.01 35.23
C ARG A 22 -12.08 20.12 34.06
N VAL A 23 -10.79 20.28 34.34
CA VAL A 23 -9.77 20.36 33.32
C VAL A 23 -9.57 18.99 32.67
N PHE A 24 -9.64 17.90 33.46
CA PHE A 24 -9.51 16.54 32.91
C PHE A 24 -10.70 16.14 32.03
N ARG A 25 -11.90 16.56 32.33
CA ARG A 25 -13.10 16.33 31.49
C ARG A 25 -13.03 17.07 30.15
N VAL A 26 -12.51 18.29 30.14
CA VAL A 26 -12.32 19.04 28.89
C VAL A 26 -11.22 18.43 28.04
N PHE A 27 -10.14 17.91 28.64
CA PHE A 27 -9.05 17.26 27.91
C PHE A 27 -9.47 15.92 27.31
N VAL A 28 -10.26 15.11 28.01
CA VAL A 28 -10.79 13.84 27.49
C VAL A 28 -11.79 14.06 26.36
N VAL A 29 -12.61 15.12 26.41
CA VAL A 29 -13.51 15.47 25.31
C VAL A 29 -12.75 15.99 24.09
N PHE A 30 -11.64 16.71 24.27
CA PHE A 30 -10.83 17.20 23.14
C PHE A 30 -10.04 16.07 22.46
N VAL A 31 -9.56 15.08 23.20
CA VAL A 31 -8.90 13.88 22.65
C VAL A 31 -9.92 12.99 21.92
N ALA A 32 -11.17 12.92 22.38
CA ALA A 32 -12.23 12.16 21.72
C ALA A 32 -12.76 12.82 20.42
N LEU A 33 -12.61 14.15 20.25
CA LEU A 33 -13.01 14.86 19.03
C LEU A 33 -11.91 14.88 17.95
N ALA A 34 -10.63 14.69 18.31
CA ALA A 34 -9.52 14.62 17.36
C ALA A 34 -9.39 13.23 16.69
N GLY A 35 -10.21 12.26 17.07
CA GLY A 35 -10.11 10.86 16.65
C GLY A 35 -11.03 10.46 15.50
N ARG A 36 -11.51 11.35 14.64
CA ARG A 36 -12.37 10.95 13.52
C ARG A 36 -12.18 11.81 12.28
N VAL A 37 -11.09 11.67 11.61
CA VAL A 37 -11.04 11.68 10.13
C VAL A 37 -9.85 10.82 9.72
N HIS A 38 -9.90 9.51 9.91
CA HIS A 38 -9.30 8.62 8.96
C HIS A 38 -10.38 8.40 7.92
N ALA A 39 -10.34 9.15 6.82
CA ALA A 39 -10.85 8.65 5.58
C ALA A 39 -10.16 7.30 5.42
N ALA A 40 -10.91 6.21 5.44
CA ALA A 40 -10.40 4.92 5.02
C ALA A 40 -9.87 5.18 3.60
N ALA A 41 -8.55 5.19 3.43
CA ALA A 41 -7.97 5.17 2.10
C ALA A 41 -8.57 3.92 1.45
N ASP A 42 -9.29 4.10 0.34
CA ASP A 42 -9.82 2.96 -0.40
C ASP A 42 -8.65 2.02 -0.66
N ALA A 43 -8.87 0.73 -0.35
CA ALA A 43 -7.83 -0.27 -0.59
C ALA A 43 -7.48 -0.25 -2.08
N PRO A 44 -6.19 -0.30 -2.44
CA PRO A 44 -5.80 -0.29 -3.84
C PRO A 44 -6.50 -1.39 -4.61
N ASP A 45 -7.06 -1.06 -5.78
CA ASP A 45 -7.69 -2.01 -6.69
C ASP A 45 -6.74 -2.35 -7.84
N ILE A 46 -6.81 -3.60 -8.34
CA ILE A 46 -6.01 -4.05 -9.47
C ILE A 46 -6.91 -4.54 -10.59
N SER A 47 -6.96 -3.79 -11.67
CA SER A 47 -7.58 -4.23 -12.93
C SER A 47 -6.62 -5.14 -13.69
N VAL A 48 -7.10 -6.30 -14.17
CA VAL A 48 -6.28 -7.31 -14.87
C VAL A 48 -6.92 -7.65 -16.20
N THR A 49 -6.13 -7.60 -17.28
CA THR A 49 -6.57 -7.90 -18.65
C THR A 49 -5.64 -8.93 -19.28
N PRO A 50 -5.98 -10.23 -19.29
CA PRO A 50 -5.24 -11.25 -20.02
C PRO A 50 -5.60 -11.24 -21.50
N ILE A 51 -4.61 -11.45 -22.36
CA ILE A 51 -4.78 -11.54 -23.84
C ILE A 51 -3.96 -12.72 -24.33
N SER A 52 -4.55 -13.55 -25.22
CA SER A 52 -3.82 -14.56 -25.97
C SER A 52 -3.47 -13.97 -27.33
N ARG A 53 -2.17 -13.84 -27.65
CA ARG A 53 -1.68 -13.27 -28.90
C ARG A 53 -0.32 -13.86 -29.27
N ASP A 54 -0.13 -14.08 -30.55
CA ASP A 54 1.15 -14.51 -31.15
C ASP A 54 1.75 -15.76 -30.46
N GLY A 55 0.90 -16.72 -30.11
CA GLY A 55 1.32 -17.95 -29.44
C GLY A 55 1.69 -17.79 -27.94
N GLN A 56 1.38 -16.64 -27.35
CA GLN A 56 1.66 -16.34 -25.94
C GLN A 56 0.42 -15.84 -25.21
N VAL A 57 0.36 -16.12 -23.91
CA VAL A 57 -0.52 -15.44 -22.97
C VAL A 57 0.23 -14.27 -22.39
N VAL A 58 -0.25 -13.08 -22.65
CA VAL A 58 0.26 -11.83 -22.07
C VAL A 58 -0.78 -11.22 -21.15
N VAL A 59 -0.34 -10.50 -20.13
CA VAL A 59 -1.24 -9.78 -19.22
C VAL A 59 -0.88 -8.31 -19.16
N SER A 60 -1.90 -7.46 -19.14
CA SER A 60 -1.79 -6.06 -18.76
C SER A 60 -2.53 -5.87 -17.45
N PHE A 61 -1.98 -5.07 -16.54
CA PHE A 61 -2.67 -4.73 -15.30
C PHE A 61 -2.31 -3.32 -14.83
N GLU A 62 -3.22 -2.74 -14.07
CA GLU A 62 -3.05 -1.42 -13.47
C GLU A 62 -3.58 -1.43 -12.04
N MET A 63 -2.78 -0.89 -11.12
CA MET A 63 -3.16 -0.70 -9.73
C MET A 63 -3.56 0.76 -9.51
N THR A 64 -4.82 1.00 -9.12
CA THR A 64 -5.35 2.32 -8.76
C THR A 64 -5.19 2.57 -7.27
N ASP A 65 -5.26 3.84 -6.85
CA ASP A 65 -5.26 4.30 -5.45
C ASP A 65 -4.06 3.87 -4.59
N ALA A 66 -3.00 3.33 -5.23
CA ALA A 66 -1.77 2.92 -4.56
C ALA A 66 -0.78 4.06 -4.32
N PHE A 67 -0.89 5.14 -5.09
CA PHE A 67 0.04 6.27 -5.02
C PHE A 67 -0.51 7.37 -4.10
N THR A 68 -0.56 7.04 -2.80
CA THR A 68 -1.05 7.95 -1.76
C THR A 68 -0.09 9.13 -1.51
N PRO A 69 -0.54 10.21 -0.84
CA PRO A 69 0.36 11.29 -0.43
C PRO A 69 1.57 10.78 0.35
N GLU A 70 1.41 9.82 1.24
CA GLU A 70 2.50 9.26 2.06
C GLU A 70 3.53 8.53 1.20
N VAL A 71 3.09 7.80 0.15
CA VAL A 71 3.98 7.18 -0.85
C VAL A 71 4.78 8.25 -1.59
N SER A 72 4.10 9.31 -2.02
CA SER A 72 4.73 10.45 -2.71
C SER A 72 5.79 11.12 -1.82
N ASP A 73 5.45 11.39 -0.55
CA ASP A 73 6.34 12.03 0.42
C ASP A 73 7.56 11.15 0.73
N ALA A 74 7.36 9.83 0.88
CA ALA A 74 8.46 8.88 1.06
C ALA A 74 9.44 8.91 -0.11
N ILE A 75 8.93 8.89 -1.34
CA ILE A 75 9.76 8.98 -2.54
C ILE A 75 10.52 10.32 -2.59
N GLN A 76 9.83 11.44 -2.34
CA GLN A 76 10.42 12.78 -2.39
C GLN A 76 11.48 13.00 -1.29
N SER A 77 11.37 12.31 -0.16
CA SER A 77 12.40 12.31 0.88
C SER A 77 13.69 11.57 0.47
N GLY A 78 13.72 10.93 -0.69
CA GLY A 78 14.85 10.16 -1.19
C GLY A 78 14.87 8.71 -0.71
N LEU A 79 13.82 8.24 -0.04
CA LEU A 79 13.69 6.83 0.36
C LEU A 79 13.37 5.95 -0.86
N PRO A 80 14.11 4.85 -1.08
CA PRO A 80 13.75 3.88 -2.10
C PRO A 80 12.39 3.28 -1.78
N THR A 81 11.44 3.42 -2.70
CA THR A 81 10.09 2.86 -2.58
C THR A 81 9.90 1.79 -3.64
N THR A 82 9.48 0.59 -3.24
CA THR A 82 9.33 -0.56 -4.12
C THR A 82 7.91 -1.10 -4.06
N PHE A 83 7.29 -1.27 -5.22
CA PHE A 83 6.07 -2.04 -5.40
C PHE A 83 6.45 -3.39 -6.00
N SER A 84 6.01 -4.47 -5.37
CA SER A 84 6.26 -5.84 -5.82
C SER A 84 4.95 -6.48 -6.22
N TYR A 85 4.94 -7.19 -7.34
CA TYR A 85 3.78 -7.86 -7.90
C TYR A 85 4.10 -9.32 -8.17
N ASP A 86 3.28 -10.21 -7.63
CA ASP A 86 3.29 -11.62 -7.98
C ASP A 86 2.14 -11.86 -8.97
N VAL A 87 2.48 -12.26 -10.18
CA VAL A 87 1.55 -12.52 -11.28
C VAL A 87 1.52 -14.00 -11.55
N GLU A 88 0.38 -14.64 -11.39
CA GLU A 88 0.19 -16.08 -11.57
C GLU A 88 -0.84 -16.38 -12.65
N LEU A 89 -0.50 -17.26 -13.60
CA LEU A 89 -1.44 -17.92 -14.48
C LEU A 89 -1.84 -19.24 -13.86
N ARG A 90 -3.12 -19.44 -13.59
CA ARG A 90 -3.67 -20.62 -12.92
C ARG A 90 -4.69 -21.31 -13.80
N ARG A 91 -4.65 -22.64 -13.84
CA ARG A 91 -5.71 -23.44 -14.40
C ARG A 91 -6.80 -23.65 -13.34
N ASN A 92 -8.03 -23.32 -13.69
CA ASN A 92 -9.19 -23.56 -12.84
C ASN A 92 -9.69 -25.00 -13.04
N GLY A 93 -10.22 -25.61 -11.98
CA GLY A 93 -10.74 -26.98 -12.00
C GLY A 93 -10.92 -27.53 -10.59
N LEU A 94 -11.14 -28.82 -10.45
CA LEU A 94 -11.25 -29.48 -9.14
C LEU A 94 -9.98 -29.28 -8.29
N LEU A 95 -8.82 -29.23 -8.94
CA LEU A 95 -7.54 -28.87 -8.32
C LEU A 95 -6.97 -27.69 -9.11
N GLU A 96 -6.97 -26.50 -8.48
CA GLU A 96 -6.30 -25.35 -9.06
C GLU A 96 -4.79 -25.59 -9.15
N ARG A 97 -4.19 -25.29 -10.29
CA ARG A 97 -2.75 -25.46 -10.53
C ARG A 97 -2.16 -24.21 -11.13
N THR A 98 -1.05 -23.73 -10.60
CA THR A 98 -0.25 -22.68 -11.22
C THR A 98 0.45 -23.23 -12.47
N VAL A 99 0.21 -22.59 -13.60
CA VAL A 99 0.81 -22.92 -14.90
C VAL A 99 2.09 -22.15 -15.11
N ALA A 100 2.07 -20.85 -14.75
CA ALA A 100 3.22 -19.96 -14.82
C ALA A 100 3.11 -18.87 -13.73
N SER A 101 4.27 -18.34 -13.33
CA SER A 101 4.35 -17.21 -12.40
C SER A 101 5.50 -16.31 -12.78
N VAL A 102 5.33 -15.01 -12.54
CA VAL A 102 6.33 -13.96 -12.75
C VAL A 102 6.28 -13.01 -11.56
N THR A 103 7.44 -12.66 -11.01
CA THR A 103 7.55 -11.63 -9.96
C THR A 103 8.16 -10.36 -10.54
N ILE A 104 7.50 -9.22 -10.32
CA ILE A 104 7.94 -7.91 -10.77
C ILE A 104 8.21 -7.03 -9.56
N SER A 105 9.30 -6.26 -9.60
CA SER A 105 9.58 -5.21 -8.62
C SER A 105 9.85 -3.90 -9.36
N ALA A 106 9.04 -2.89 -9.10
CA ALA A 106 9.22 -1.53 -9.58
C ALA A 106 9.70 -0.66 -8.43
N THR A 107 10.92 -0.15 -8.52
CA THR A 107 11.56 0.68 -7.50
C THR A 107 11.76 2.10 -8.03
N VAL A 108 11.48 3.08 -7.19
CA VAL A 108 11.79 4.49 -7.45
C VAL A 108 12.50 5.11 -6.25
N ARG A 109 13.43 6.01 -6.53
CA ARG A 109 14.11 6.84 -5.53
C ARG A 109 14.31 8.24 -6.10
N PHE A 110 13.96 9.28 -5.35
CA PHE A 110 14.28 10.66 -5.73
C PHE A 110 15.72 11.00 -5.32
N ASP A 111 16.48 11.50 -6.26
CA ASP A 111 17.83 12.03 -6.03
C ASP A 111 17.76 13.54 -5.80
N ASN A 112 17.98 13.96 -4.56
CA ASN A 112 17.89 15.36 -4.14
C ASN A 112 18.98 16.26 -4.78
N LEU A 113 20.10 15.67 -5.22
CA LEU A 113 21.19 16.41 -5.84
C LEU A 113 20.89 16.74 -7.31
N THR A 114 20.45 15.72 -8.05
CA THR A 114 20.12 15.86 -9.48
C THR A 114 18.69 16.28 -9.73
N ARG A 115 17.83 16.27 -8.70
CA ARG A 115 16.39 16.54 -8.77
C ARG A 115 15.64 15.60 -9.72
N ARG A 116 16.09 14.35 -9.82
CA ARG A 116 15.54 13.33 -10.71
C ARG A 116 15.09 12.10 -9.94
N TYR A 117 14.05 11.46 -10.44
CA TYR A 117 13.62 10.15 -9.99
C TYR A 117 14.46 9.09 -10.72
N GLN A 118 15.12 8.22 -9.96
CA GLN A 118 15.81 7.03 -10.47
C GLN A 118 14.81 5.87 -10.39
N MET A 119 14.44 5.34 -11.54
CA MET A 119 13.48 4.24 -11.64
C MET A 119 14.20 2.96 -12.09
N SER A 120 13.85 1.82 -11.50
CA SER A 120 14.32 0.51 -11.92
C SER A 120 13.20 -0.52 -11.83
N ARG A 121 13.14 -1.43 -12.80
CA ARG A 121 12.21 -2.55 -12.86
C ARG A 121 12.96 -3.85 -12.96
N MET A 122 12.60 -4.80 -12.12
CA MET A 122 13.13 -6.15 -12.14
C MET A 122 12.01 -7.14 -12.45
N VAL A 123 12.30 -8.15 -13.26
CA VAL A 123 11.42 -9.27 -13.56
C VAL A 123 12.16 -10.55 -13.20
N ASP A 124 11.58 -11.37 -12.32
CA ASP A 124 12.20 -12.59 -11.79
C ASP A 124 13.63 -12.37 -11.26
N GLY A 125 13.84 -11.24 -10.59
CA GLY A 125 15.13 -10.86 -10.02
C GLY A 125 16.17 -10.34 -11.03
N ARG A 126 15.81 -10.20 -12.32
CA ARG A 126 16.67 -9.65 -13.37
C ARG A 126 16.27 -8.21 -13.68
N LEU A 127 17.26 -7.34 -13.84
CA LEU A 127 17.01 -5.96 -14.25
C LEU A 127 16.48 -5.95 -15.69
N GLU A 128 15.25 -5.46 -15.86
CA GLU A 128 14.59 -5.32 -17.16
C GLU A 128 14.81 -3.92 -17.73
N ASP A 129 14.60 -2.90 -16.90
CA ASP A 129 14.73 -1.50 -17.32
C ASP A 129 15.19 -0.63 -16.14
N ALA A 130 15.99 0.39 -16.43
CA ALA A 130 16.39 1.41 -15.48
C ALA A 130 16.58 2.75 -16.20
N ARG A 131 15.87 3.78 -15.74
CA ARG A 131 15.94 5.11 -16.34
C ARG A 131 15.62 6.22 -15.35
N PRO A 132 16.21 7.41 -15.50
CA PRO A 132 15.82 8.58 -14.74
C PRO A 132 14.64 9.30 -15.41
N THR A 133 13.86 10.06 -14.59
CA THR A 133 12.84 11.00 -15.06
C THR A 133 12.75 12.19 -14.12
N GLU A 134 12.24 13.32 -14.61
CA GLU A 134 11.88 14.48 -13.80
C GLU A 134 10.36 14.54 -13.56
N ASP A 135 9.60 13.72 -14.28
CA ASP A 135 8.14 13.71 -14.27
C ASP A 135 7.57 12.74 -13.23
N GLN A 136 6.90 13.28 -12.21
CA GLN A 136 6.22 12.52 -11.18
C GLN A 136 5.04 11.71 -11.72
N ALA A 137 4.35 12.18 -12.77
CA ALA A 137 3.27 11.42 -13.38
C ALA A 137 3.80 10.16 -14.07
N ALA A 138 4.97 10.27 -14.74
CA ALA A 138 5.66 9.12 -15.31
C ALA A 138 6.09 8.10 -14.23
N VAL A 139 6.51 8.56 -13.05
CA VAL A 139 6.82 7.68 -11.91
C VAL A 139 5.60 6.89 -11.48
N ARG A 140 4.44 7.54 -11.34
CA ARG A 140 3.18 6.86 -10.97
C ARG A 140 2.85 5.75 -11.96
N VAL A 141 2.80 6.08 -13.26
CA VAL A 141 2.51 5.11 -14.32
C VAL A 141 3.53 3.95 -14.32
N TRP A 142 4.81 4.28 -14.15
CA TRP A 142 5.88 3.28 -14.09
C TRP A 142 5.70 2.27 -12.96
N MET A 143 5.24 2.72 -11.79
CA MET A 143 5.09 1.87 -10.62
C MET A 143 3.79 1.05 -10.65
N THR A 144 2.72 1.58 -11.27
CA THR A 144 1.38 1.00 -11.12
C THR A 144 0.83 0.35 -12.38
N ARG A 145 1.38 0.62 -13.60
CA ARG A 145 0.89 0.09 -14.86
C ARG A 145 1.91 -0.80 -15.54
N PHE A 146 1.45 -1.97 -15.97
CA PHE A 146 2.23 -2.96 -16.70
C PHE A 146 1.45 -3.42 -17.92
N GLU A 147 2.09 -3.39 -19.08
CA GLU A 147 1.47 -3.72 -20.35
C GLU A 147 2.16 -4.91 -21.01
N ARG A 148 1.36 -5.85 -21.48
CA ARG A 148 1.80 -7.00 -22.29
C ARG A 148 2.94 -7.82 -21.67
N LEU A 149 2.86 -8.03 -20.36
CA LEU A 149 3.79 -8.92 -19.66
C LEU A 149 3.60 -10.36 -20.16
N PRO A 150 4.60 -11.00 -20.74
CA PRO A 150 4.49 -12.40 -21.16
C PRO A 150 4.44 -13.32 -19.94
N LEU A 151 3.47 -14.24 -19.89
CA LEU A 151 3.32 -15.21 -18.80
C LEU A 151 3.64 -16.64 -19.23
N SER A 152 3.12 -17.08 -20.38
CA SER A 152 3.25 -18.47 -20.82
C SER A 152 3.08 -18.58 -22.33
N ALA A 153 3.69 -19.59 -22.93
CA ALA A 153 3.35 -19.99 -24.29
C ALA A 153 1.94 -20.63 -24.29
N THR A 154 1.15 -20.34 -25.34
CA THR A 154 -0.20 -20.94 -25.49
C THR A 154 -0.16 -22.45 -25.65
N ALA A 155 0.95 -23.00 -26.17
CA ALA A 155 1.19 -24.45 -26.27
C ALA A 155 1.19 -25.17 -24.90
N ALA A 156 1.36 -24.44 -23.79
CA ALA A 156 1.26 -24.99 -22.44
C ALA A 156 -0.19 -25.04 -21.91
N LEU A 157 -1.16 -24.55 -22.69
CA LEU A 157 -2.57 -24.47 -22.31
C LEU A 157 -3.38 -25.58 -23.01
N GLU A 158 -4.40 -26.05 -22.32
CA GLU A 158 -5.34 -27.03 -22.88
C GLU A 158 -6.49 -26.30 -23.58
N THR A 159 -6.85 -26.73 -24.78
CA THR A 159 -8.00 -26.20 -25.54
C THR A 159 -9.28 -26.38 -24.71
N ASN A 160 -10.11 -25.36 -24.66
CA ASN A 160 -11.32 -25.26 -23.83
C ASN A 160 -11.03 -25.29 -22.31
N GLY A 161 -9.76 -25.15 -21.90
CA GLY A 161 -9.41 -25.02 -20.49
C GLY A 161 -9.82 -23.66 -19.92
N GLU A 162 -10.30 -23.65 -18.67
CA GLU A 162 -10.57 -22.42 -17.93
C GLU A 162 -9.32 -22.00 -17.15
N TYR A 163 -8.96 -20.73 -17.28
CA TYR A 163 -7.79 -20.14 -16.65
C TYR A 163 -8.13 -18.86 -15.91
N SER A 164 -7.31 -18.51 -14.96
CA SER A 164 -7.34 -17.21 -14.30
C SER A 164 -5.94 -16.62 -14.20
N VAL A 165 -5.82 -15.32 -14.41
CA VAL A 165 -4.65 -14.55 -14.06
C VAL A 165 -4.91 -13.86 -12.74
N ARG A 166 -4.03 -14.05 -11.77
CA ARG A 166 -4.07 -13.43 -10.45
C ARG A 166 -2.85 -12.54 -10.28
N VAL A 167 -3.09 -11.30 -9.88
CA VAL A 167 -2.03 -10.33 -9.56
C VAL A 167 -2.16 -9.95 -8.10
N ARG A 168 -1.10 -10.14 -7.32
CA ARG A 168 -0.98 -9.68 -5.94
C ARG A 168 0.07 -8.60 -5.86
N ALA A 169 -0.30 -7.43 -5.33
CA ALA A 169 0.64 -6.36 -5.09
C ALA A 169 1.04 -6.30 -3.61
N HIS A 170 2.34 -6.10 -3.40
CA HIS A 170 2.92 -5.88 -2.08
C HIS A 170 3.72 -4.59 -2.11
N THR A 171 3.53 -3.73 -1.12
CA THR A 171 4.39 -2.58 -0.92
C THR A 171 5.38 -2.89 0.19
N ARG A 172 6.67 -2.75 -0.08
CA ARG A 172 7.71 -2.91 0.94
C ARG A 172 8.57 -1.65 0.96
N PRO A 173 8.48 -0.82 2.01
CA PRO A 173 9.53 0.16 2.26
C PRO A 173 10.81 -0.60 2.67
N HIS A 174 11.94 -0.25 2.06
CA HIS A 174 13.20 -0.98 2.26
C HIS A 174 13.82 -0.78 3.66
N ASN A 175 13.31 0.13 4.48
CA ASN A 175 13.74 0.37 5.87
C ASN A 175 12.50 0.58 6.75
N ALA A 176 12.03 -0.48 7.37
CA ALA A 176 10.84 -0.54 8.20
C ALA A 176 11.01 0.10 9.60
N TRP A 177 11.43 1.37 9.69
CA TRP A 177 11.35 2.17 10.91
C TRP A 177 10.17 3.15 10.92
N PHE A 178 9.42 3.25 9.81
CA PHE A 178 8.19 4.01 9.74
C PHE A 178 7.00 3.06 9.68
N PHE A 179 6.03 3.26 10.57
CA PHE A 179 4.71 2.65 10.49
C PHE A 179 4.07 3.07 9.18
N TRP A 180 4.11 2.18 8.19
CA TRP A 180 3.43 2.38 6.93
C TRP A 180 1.93 2.24 7.14
N PRO A 181 1.07 3.19 6.74
CA PRO A 181 -0.34 3.20 7.11
C PRO A 181 -1.19 2.10 6.45
N TRP A 182 -0.63 1.32 5.51
CA TRP A 182 -1.32 0.15 4.99
C TRP A 182 -0.37 -1.01 4.72
N SER A 183 -0.48 -2.00 5.56
CA SER A 183 0.03 -3.35 5.36
C SER A 183 -0.98 -4.14 4.54
N GLY A 184 -1.30 -3.68 3.32
CA GLY A 184 -2.31 -4.28 2.47
C GLY A 184 -1.70 -5.05 1.32
N THR A 185 -2.23 -6.25 1.07
CA THR A 185 -2.07 -6.96 -0.20
C THR A 185 -3.25 -6.57 -1.07
N ALA A 186 -3.01 -5.86 -2.18
CA ALA A 186 -4.03 -5.69 -3.21
C ALA A 186 -4.07 -6.93 -4.09
N LEU A 187 -5.27 -7.35 -4.49
CA LEU A 187 -5.48 -8.55 -5.29
C LEU A 187 -6.39 -8.23 -6.48
N GLY A 188 -5.87 -8.44 -7.70
CA GLY A 188 -6.66 -8.44 -8.93
C GLY A 188 -6.75 -9.84 -9.53
N GLN A 189 -7.87 -10.15 -10.18
CA GLN A 189 -8.05 -11.42 -10.86
C GLN A 189 -8.93 -11.26 -12.10
N ALA A 190 -8.53 -11.91 -13.19
CA ALA A 190 -9.37 -12.07 -14.39
C ALA A 190 -9.41 -13.53 -14.82
N LYS A 191 -10.58 -13.99 -15.27
CA LYS A 191 -10.79 -15.34 -15.77
C LYS A 191 -10.97 -15.32 -17.29
N PHE A 192 -10.51 -16.37 -17.95
CA PHE A 192 -10.72 -16.55 -19.40
C PHE A 192 -10.76 -18.06 -19.74
N THR A 193 -11.38 -18.36 -20.87
CA THR A 193 -11.35 -19.69 -21.47
C THR A 193 -10.41 -19.66 -22.67
N PHE A 194 -9.46 -20.58 -22.73
CA PHE A 194 -8.55 -20.67 -23.88
C PHE A 194 -9.23 -21.46 -24.99
N ILE A 195 -9.46 -20.82 -26.13
CA ILE A 195 -10.02 -21.39 -27.35
C ILE A 195 -8.96 -21.29 -28.42
N GLN A 196 -8.61 -22.42 -29.03
CA GLN A 196 -7.63 -22.52 -30.12
C GLN A 196 -8.36 -22.48 -31.46
#